data_d5edd9ad6656a3f6c06fece6e032bbbf
#
_entry.id   d5edd9ad6656a3f6c06fece6e032bbbf
#
_cell.length_a   1.000
_cell.length_b   1.000
_cell.length_c   1.000
_cell.angle_alpha   90.00
_cell.angle_beta   90.00
_cell.angle_gamma   90.00
#
_symmetry.space_group_name_H-M   'P 1'
#
loop_
_entity.id
_entity.type
_entity.pdbx_description
1 polymer ?
#
loop_
_entity_poly.entity_id
_entity_poly.type
_entity_poly.pdbx_seq_one_letter_code
_entity_poly.pdbx_strand_id
1 'polypeptide(L)'
;FQAEDGIRDRSPSRGLGDVYKRQVMVELKNTALDKLRAGELSIGVGLRQARTVDVAKIMKTAGFDWLFIDMEHNSMDMDMAVQISIAAHETGITPIVRVPGYEHYHATRALDGGAQGIVVPHVDDAKTATQIASNCRYPPIGHRSITGALPQLSFQSHPLKEATEAINRETLIVVMLETPAAIDNAEEIASVPGIDALLIGTNDLTLEMGIPGELGHANIMTAYERVVAACEKHSKFPGMGGVYSPDLMQTYISVGARLILAGNDVSFLLESARQQASRVHGMLT
;
A
#
# COMPACT_ATOMS: atom_id res chain seq x y z
N PHE A 1 32.29 75.62 0.17
CA PHE A 1 31.86 75.36 -1.21
C PHE A 1 31.00 74.13 -1.28
N GLN A 2 29.84 74.33 -1.84
CA GLN A 2 28.73 73.38 -2.05
C GLN A 2 29.13 72.11 -2.82
N ALA A 3 28.49 71.02 -2.49
CA ALA A 3 27.68 70.32 -3.46
C ALA A 3 26.84 69.24 -2.73
N GLU A 4 25.55 69.41 -2.73
CA GLU A 4 24.54 68.40 -2.58
C GLU A 4 24.62 67.48 -3.77
N ASP A 5 24.51 66.15 -3.55
CA ASP A 5 23.99 65.27 -4.59
C ASP A 5 23.14 64.15 -3.97
N GLY A 6 21.94 64.07 -4.50
CA GLY A 6 20.79 63.34 -4.00
C GLY A 6 20.95 61.84 -3.99
N ILE A 7 20.52 61.23 -2.90
CA ILE A 7 20.19 59.82 -2.79
C ILE A 7 18.91 59.56 -3.61
N ARG A 8 19.06 58.97 -4.80
CA ARG A 8 17.94 58.46 -5.58
C ARG A 8 17.33 57.25 -4.87
N ASP A 9 16.14 57.45 -4.43
CA ASP A 9 15.21 56.44 -3.96
C ASP A 9 15.11 55.29 -4.99
N ARG A 10 15.66 54.12 -4.67
CA ARG A 10 15.47 52.90 -5.46
C ARG A 10 14.20 52.28 -4.99
N SER A 11 13.16 52.38 -5.80
CA SER A 11 11.91 51.65 -5.65
C SER A 11 12.14 50.19 -5.29
N PRO A 12 11.43 49.61 -4.29
CA PRO A 12 11.56 48.22 -3.96
C PRO A 12 11.09 47.36 -5.13
N SER A 13 11.92 46.40 -5.49
CA SER A 13 11.73 45.47 -6.59
C SER A 13 10.36 44.79 -6.56
N ARG A 14 9.54 45.10 -7.54
CA ARG A 14 8.35 44.32 -7.91
C ARG A 14 8.82 42.96 -8.44
N GLY A 15 9.19 42.05 -7.60
CA GLY A 15 9.70 40.76 -8.08
C GLY A 15 9.66 39.62 -7.08
N LEU A 16 9.52 39.92 -5.79
CA LEU A 16 9.48 38.87 -4.75
C LEU A 16 8.07 38.38 -4.43
N GLY A 17 7.03 39.08 -4.87
CA GLY A 17 5.63 38.68 -4.61
C GLY A 17 5.09 37.60 -5.57
N ASP A 18 5.67 37.46 -6.76
CA ASP A 18 5.15 36.52 -7.77
C ASP A 18 5.83 35.14 -7.75
N VAL A 19 6.96 35.00 -7.06
CA VAL A 19 7.65 33.72 -6.91
C VAL A 19 6.93 32.79 -5.93
N TYR A 20 6.12 33.34 -5.02
CA TYR A 20 5.35 32.58 -4.03
C TYR A 20 3.94 32.16 -4.48
N LYS A 21 3.49 32.50 -5.68
CA LYS A 21 2.14 32.21 -6.17
C LYS A 21 2.04 31.07 -7.17
N ARG A 22 3.09 30.40 -7.55
CA ARG A 22 2.95 29.06 -8.10
C ARG A 22 2.75 28.11 -6.92
N GLN A 23 1.51 27.81 -6.60
CA GLN A 23 1.18 26.60 -5.83
C GLN A 23 1.80 25.43 -6.61
N VAL A 24 2.99 25.00 -6.18
CA VAL A 24 3.57 23.75 -6.64
C VAL A 24 2.72 22.68 -5.96
N MET A 25 1.71 22.18 -6.68
CA MET A 25 0.95 21.05 -6.18
C MET A 25 1.94 19.94 -5.81
N VAL A 26 1.83 19.42 -4.59
CA VAL A 26 2.63 18.28 -4.15
C VAL A 26 2.16 17.09 -4.96
N GLU A 27 2.95 16.68 -5.94
CA GLU A 27 2.66 15.55 -6.81
C GLU A 27 3.30 14.30 -6.20
N LEU A 28 2.48 13.44 -5.63
CA LEU A 28 2.85 12.10 -5.18
C LEU A 28 2.27 11.09 -6.15
N LYS A 29 3.04 10.07 -6.48
CA LYS A 29 2.59 8.99 -7.35
C LYS A 29 2.49 7.70 -6.56
N ASN A 30 1.32 7.05 -6.60
CA ASN A 30 1.08 5.73 -6.06
C ASN A 30 0.52 4.82 -7.16
N THR A 31 1.41 4.06 -7.80
CA THR A 31 1.06 3.22 -8.97
C THR A 31 -0.03 2.20 -8.65
N ALA A 32 -0.03 1.62 -7.44
CA ALA A 32 -1.07 0.70 -7.02
C ALA A 32 -2.44 1.37 -6.97
N LEU A 33 -2.50 2.54 -6.34
CA LEU A 33 -3.73 3.30 -6.18
C LEU A 33 -4.24 3.90 -7.51
N ASP A 34 -3.33 4.34 -8.38
CA ASP A 34 -3.66 4.86 -9.71
C ASP A 34 -4.37 3.79 -10.55
N LYS A 35 -3.87 2.55 -10.55
CA LYS A 35 -4.51 1.43 -11.24
C LYS A 35 -5.88 1.09 -10.65
N LEU A 36 -5.99 1.04 -9.33
CA LEU A 36 -7.27 0.81 -8.66
C LEU A 36 -8.30 1.88 -9.01
N ARG A 37 -7.92 3.15 -9.03
CA ARG A 37 -8.79 4.28 -9.45
C ARG A 37 -9.21 4.18 -10.91
N ALA A 38 -8.34 3.63 -11.76
CA ALA A 38 -8.65 3.37 -13.16
C ALA A 38 -9.53 2.11 -13.38
N GLY A 39 -9.85 1.35 -12.33
CA GLY A 39 -10.58 0.08 -12.43
C GLY A 39 -9.73 -1.09 -12.95
N GLU A 40 -8.41 -0.90 -13.05
CA GLU A 40 -7.46 -1.89 -13.51
C GLU A 40 -7.03 -2.83 -12.37
N LEU A 41 -6.41 -3.96 -12.75
CA LEU A 41 -5.75 -4.82 -11.78
C LEU A 41 -4.48 -4.15 -11.24
N SER A 42 -4.36 -4.09 -9.93
CA SER A 42 -3.15 -3.70 -9.21
C SER A 42 -2.47 -4.95 -8.67
N ILE A 43 -1.31 -5.31 -9.25
CA ILE A 43 -0.66 -6.61 -9.03
C ILE A 43 0.53 -6.43 -8.10
N GLY A 44 0.52 -7.12 -6.97
CA GLY A 44 1.57 -7.08 -5.96
C GLY A 44 2.31 -8.38 -5.75
N VAL A 45 3.49 -8.28 -5.16
CA VAL A 45 4.35 -9.40 -4.78
C VAL A 45 4.75 -9.31 -3.32
N GLY A 46 4.63 -10.44 -2.61
CA GLY A 46 5.06 -10.56 -1.22
C GLY A 46 6.58 -10.65 -1.09
N LEU A 47 7.16 -9.85 -0.21
CA LEU A 47 8.57 -9.91 0.14
C LEU A 47 8.72 -10.57 1.52
N ARG A 48 9.23 -11.79 1.53
CA ARG A 48 9.48 -12.58 2.73
C ARG A 48 10.97 -12.80 3.01
N GLN A 49 11.79 -12.99 1.97
CA GLN A 49 13.21 -13.27 2.07
C GLN A 49 14.10 -12.20 1.42
N ALA A 50 13.62 -11.50 0.41
CA ALA A 50 14.36 -10.41 -0.21
C ALA A 50 14.60 -9.27 0.78
N ARG A 51 15.87 -8.95 1.03
CA ARG A 51 16.32 -7.99 2.05
C ARG A 51 17.08 -6.80 1.47
N THR A 52 17.34 -6.80 0.17
CA THR A 52 18.15 -5.77 -0.48
C THR A 52 17.26 -4.78 -1.24
N VAL A 53 17.69 -3.54 -1.32
CA VAL A 53 16.92 -2.44 -1.93
C VAL A 53 16.65 -2.63 -3.42
N ASP A 54 17.49 -3.40 -4.11
CA ASP A 54 17.36 -3.71 -5.53
C ASP A 54 16.14 -4.58 -5.86
N VAL A 55 15.54 -5.25 -4.86
CA VAL A 55 14.31 -6.02 -5.05
C VAL A 55 13.18 -5.16 -5.66
N ALA A 56 13.13 -3.88 -5.32
CA ALA A 56 12.15 -2.96 -5.90
C ALA A 56 12.29 -2.85 -7.42
N LYS A 57 13.53 -2.73 -7.93
CA LYS A 57 13.81 -2.70 -9.38
C LYS A 57 13.51 -4.05 -10.04
N ILE A 58 13.90 -5.15 -9.40
CA ILE A 58 13.66 -6.51 -9.90
C ILE A 58 12.16 -6.73 -10.10
N MET A 59 11.36 -6.46 -9.08
CA MET A 59 9.91 -6.68 -9.13
C MET A 59 9.20 -5.70 -10.08
N LYS A 60 9.67 -4.45 -10.17
CA LYS A 60 9.18 -3.51 -11.19
C LYS A 60 9.46 -3.99 -12.60
N THR A 61 10.67 -4.49 -12.86
CA THR A 61 11.07 -5.06 -14.17
C THR A 61 10.25 -6.32 -14.50
N ALA A 62 9.88 -7.10 -13.49
CA ALA A 62 9.01 -8.27 -13.64
C ALA A 62 7.53 -7.91 -13.91
N GLY A 63 7.15 -6.62 -13.79
CA GLY A 63 5.80 -6.13 -14.13
C GLY A 63 4.86 -5.94 -12.95
N PHE A 64 5.36 -6.01 -11.71
CA PHE A 64 4.55 -5.74 -10.53
C PHE A 64 4.34 -4.23 -10.30
N ASP A 65 3.19 -3.90 -9.71
CA ASP A 65 2.79 -2.52 -9.42
C ASP A 65 3.11 -2.11 -7.98
N TRP A 66 3.13 -3.09 -7.07
CA TRP A 66 3.39 -2.85 -5.65
C TRP A 66 4.10 -4.00 -4.96
N LEU A 67 4.82 -3.66 -3.88
CA LEU A 67 5.48 -4.59 -2.98
C LEU A 67 4.62 -4.78 -1.74
N PHE A 68 4.41 -6.03 -1.33
CA PHE A 68 3.85 -6.39 -0.05
C PHE A 68 5.01 -6.71 0.90
N ILE A 69 5.48 -5.70 1.63
CA ILE A 69 6.60 -5.85 2.56
C ILE A 69 6.05 -6.42 3.87
N ASP A 70 6.29 -7.69 4.09
CA ASP A 70 5.64 -8.46 5.15
C ASP A 70 6.44 -8.40 6.45
N MET A 71 5.94 -7.69 7.46
CA MET A 71 6.53 -7.63 8.80
C MET A 71 5.79 -8.51 9.83
N GLU A 72 4.74 -9.21 9.41
CA GLU A 72 3.98 -10.11 10.29
C GLU A 72 4.56 -11.53 10.30
N HIS A 73 4.71 -12.16 9.14
CA HIS A 73 5.05 -13.58 9.03
C HIS A 73 6.50 -13.88 8.67
N ASN A 74 7.42 -12.95 8.93
CA ASN A 74 8.85 -13.17 8.74
C ASN A 74 9.69 -12.27 9.64
N SER A 75 11.03 -12.34 9.49
CA SER A 75 11.98 -11.54 10.27
C SER A 75 12.31 -10.19 9.62
N MET A 76 11.46 -9.65 8.74
CA MET A 76 11.60 -8.30 8.19
C MET A 76 11.47 -7.28 9.32
N ASP A 77 12.48 -6.46 9.53
CA ASP A 77 12.44 -5.39 10.52
C ASP A 77 12.07 -4.04 9.89
N MET A 78 11.83 -3.05 10.74
CA MET A 78 11.41 -1.72 10.30
C MET A 78 12.49 -1.02 9.48
N ASP A 79 13.77 -1.20 9.81
CA ASP A 79 14.87 -0.54 9.10
C ASP A 79 14.94 -1.04 7.65
N MET A 80 14.86 -2.35 7.45
CA MET A 80 14.84 -2.95 6.12
C MET A 80 13.60 -2.56 5.32
N ALA A 81 12.42 -2.57 5.97
CA ALA A 81 11.18 -2.16 5.31
C ALA A 81 11.26 -0.69 4.84
N VAL A 82 11.85 0.19 5.62
CA VAL A 82 12.09 1.60 5.26
C VAL A 82 13.06 1.72 4.09
N GLN A 83 14.19 1.02 4.11
CA GLN A 83 15.19 1.06 3.04
C GLN A 83 14.60 0.59 1.70
N ILE A 84 13.83 -0.50 1.71
CA ILE A 84 13.13 -1.01 0.52
C ILE A 84 12.08 0.01 0.05
N SER A 85 11.32 0.62 0.98
CA SER A 85 10.29 1.60 0.65
C SER A 85 10.88 2.84 -0.03
N ILE A 86 12.00 3.36 0.46
CA ILE A 86 12.71 4.50 -0.15
C ILE A 86 13.18 4.13 -1.57
N ALA A 87 13.79 2.96 -1.74
CA ALA A 87 14.24 2.51 -3.07
C ALA A 87 13.07 2.28 -4.04
N ALA A 88 11.90 1.89 -3.54
CA ALA A 88 10.71 1.67 -4.35
C ALA A 88 10.19 2.97 -4.99
N HIS A 89 10.29 4.12 -4.31
CA HIS A 89 9.91 5.42 -4.87
C HIS A 89 10.65 5.72 -6.16
N GLU A 90 11.97 5.52 -6.19
CA GLU A 90 12.81 5.79 -7.35
C GLU A 90 12.49 4.88 -8.56
N THR A 91 11.87 3.74 -8.32
CA THR A 91 11.52 2.78 -9.37
C THR A 91 10.07 2.90 -9.85
N GLY A 92 9.24 3.64 -9.15
CA GLY A 92 7.82 3.78 -9.42
C GLY A 92 7.01 2.49 -9.16
N ILE A 93 7.45 1.67 -8.19
CA ILE A 93 6.67 0.56 -7.63
C ILE A 93 6.21 0.96 -6.23
N THR A 94 4.95 0.72 -5.88
CA THR A 94 4.37 1.19 -4.62
C THR A 94 4.81 0.31 -3.44
N PRO A 95 5.51 0.82 -2.41
CA PRO A 95 5.79 0.07 -1.19
C PRO A 95 4.58 0.06 -0.26
N ILE A 96 4.03 -1.11 0.00
CA ILE A 96 2.95 -1.35 0.96
C ILE A 96 3.47 -2.27 2.04
N VAL A 97 3.43 -1.83 3.30
CA VAL A 97 3.95 -2.58 4.44
C VAL A 97 2.80 -3.25 5.18
N ARG A 98 2.86 -4.58 5.33
CA ARG A 98 2.00 -5.28 6.28
C ARG A 98 2.63 -5.19 7.67
N VAL A 99 1.93 -4.51 8.57
CA VAL A 99 2.33 -4.37 9.97
C VAL A 99 1.87 -5.57 10.79
N PRO A 100 2.55 -5.89 11.93
CA PRO A 100 2.21 -7.08 12.72
C PRO A 100 0.95 -6.92 13.59
N GLY A 101 0.28 -5.78 13.53
CA GLY A 101 -0.90 -5.48 14.32
C GLY A 101 -1.39 -4.06 14.12
N TYR A 102 -2.39 -3.64 14.88
CA TYR A 102 -3.07 -2.35 14.73
C TYR A 102 -2.60 -1.26 15.71
N GLU A 103 -1.56 -1.51 16.49
CA GLU A 103 -0.92 -0.49 17.33
C GLU A 103 -0.36 0.63 16.44
N HIS A 104 -0.68 1.86 16.81
CA HIS A 104 -0.43 3.04 15.98
C HIS A 104 1.04 3.21 15.57
N TYR A 105 2.00 2.85 16.43
CA TYR A 105 3.43 3.06 16.19
C TYR A 105 4.00 2.21 15.05
N HIS A 106 3.43 1.06 14.75
CA HIS A 106 3.87 0.25 13.61
C HIS A 106 3.55 0.95 12.29
N ALA A 107 2.30 1.35 12.09
CA ALA A 107 1.85 2.00 10.87
C ALA A 107 2.50 3.38 10.69
N THR A 108 2.54 4.21 11.75
CA THR A 108 3.12 5.55 11.66
C THR A 108 4.60 5.52 11.31
N ARG A 109 5.39 4.62 11.90
CA ARG A 109 6.83 4.50 11.59
C ARG A 109 7.07 4.00 10.15
N ALA A 110 6.29 3.05 9.67
CA ALA A 110 6.39 2.59 8.29
C ALA A 110 6.04 3.72 7.30
N LEU A 111 4.96 4.45 7.55
CA LEU A 111 4.56 5.61 6.73
C LEU A 111 5.58 6.76 6.79
N ASP A 112 6.14 7.05 7.95
CA ASP A 112 7.18 8.07 8.10
C ASP A 112 8.50 7.63 7.42
N GLY A 113 8.73 6.34 7.34
CA GLY A 113 9.87 5.72 6.67
C GLY A 113 9.73 5.55 5.15
N GLY A 114 8.61 5.96 4.55
CA GLY A 114 8.46 5.93 3.10
C GLY A 114 7.43 4.97 2.55
N ALA A 115 6.74 4.16 3.37
CA ALA A 115 5.63 3.35 2.87
C ALA A 115 4.53 4.24 2.26
N GLN A 116 3.98 3.82 1.13
CA GLN A 116 2.84 4.47 0.47
C GLN A 116 1.53 3.70 0.68
N GLY A 117 1.57 2.65 1.45
CA GLY A 117 0.40 1.94 1.93
C GLY A 117 0.73 1.10 3.16
N ILE A 118 -0.33 0.78 3.89
CA ILE A 118 -0.29 -0.09 5.07
C ILE A 118 -1.33 -1.18 4.88
N VAL A 119 -0.95 -2.41 5.17
CA VAL A 119 -1.88 -3.54 5.36
C VAL A 119 -1.92 -3.86 6.84
N VAL A 120 -3.12 -3.89 7.42
CA VAL A 120 -3.33 -4.28 8.82
C VAL A 120 -4.10 -5.60 8.86
N PRO A 121 -3.53 -6.67 9.46
CA PRO A 121 -4.18 -7.97 9.55
C PRO A 121 -5.28 -7.99 10.62
N HIS A 122 -6.11 -9.05 10.60
CA HIS A 122 -7.10 -9.41 11.63
C HIS A 122 -8.09 -8.30 12.00
N VAL A 123 -8.73 -7.69 11.01
CA VAL A 123 -9.72 -6.63 11.22
C VAL A 123 -11.12 -7.19 11.13
N ASP A 124 -11.79 -7.33 12.27
CA ASP A 124 -13.09 -7.97 12.37
C ASP A 124 -14.28 -7.00 12.47
N ASP A 125 -14.02 -5.73 12.76
CA ASP A 125 -15.10 -4.75 12.99
C ASP A 125 -14.76 -3.31 12.55
N ALA A 126 -15.80 -2.50 12.40
CA ALA A 126 -15.68 -1.10 12.02
C ALA A 126 -14.99 -0.23 13.09
N LYS A 127 -15.02 -0.62 14.36
CA LYS A 127 -14.32 0.09 15.42
C LYS A 127 -12.82 -0.02 15.28
N THR A 128 -12.33 -1.22 15.06
CA THR A 128 -10.90 -1.49 14.77
C THR A 128 -10.47 -0.78 13.48
N ALA A 129 -11.27 -0.87 12.42
CA ALA A 129 -11.01 -0.16 11.17
C ALA A 129 -10.95 1.37 11.37
N THR A 130 -11.83 1.94 12.20
CA THR A 130 -11.82 3.37 12.54
C THR A 130 -10.54 3.77 13.29
N GLN A 131 -10.08 2.95 14.22
CA GLN A 131 -8.81 3.18 14.92
C GLN A 131 -7.62 3.16 13.95
N ILE A 132 -7.59 2.19 13.02
CA ILE A 132 -6.56 2.09 11.99
C ILE A 132 -6.55 3.34 11.10
N ALA A 133 -7.71 3.75 10.59
CA ALA A 133 -7.83 4.96 9.77
C ALA A 133 -7.35 6.20 10.55
N SER A 134 -7.73 6.32 11.82
CA SER A 134 -7.29 7.41 12.70
C SER A 134 -5.77 7.45 12.87
N ASN A 135 -5.12 6.30 13.01
CA ASN A 135 -3.67 6.20 13.18
C ASN A 135 -2.88 6.49 11.90
N CYS A 136 -3.47 6.21 10.72
CA CYS A 136 -2.77 6.29 9.43
C CYS A 136 -3.02 7.60 8.68
N ARG A 137 -4.10 8.32 8.98
CA ARG A 137 -4.51 9.54 8.28
C ARG A 137 -4.21 10.80 9.09
N TYR A 138 -3.80 11.85 8.40
CA TYR A 138 -3.73 13.19 9.00
C TYR A 138 -5.14 13.80 9.18
N PRO A 139 -5.30 14.78 10.08
CA PRO A 139 -6.54 15.54 10.17
C PRO A 139 -6.99 16.13 8.82
N PRO A 140 -8.29 16.23 8.54
CA PRO A 140 -9.42 15.98 9.44
C PRO A 140 -9.89 14.51 9.46
N ILE A 141 -9.30 13.61 8.68
CA ILE A 141 -9.73 12.21 8.54
C ILE A 141 -9.29 11.38 9.76
N GLY A 142 -8.09 11.62 10.24
CA GLY A 142 -7.49 10.90 11.37
C GLY A 142 -6.69 11.80 12.30
N HIS A 143 -5.79 11.18 13.08
CA HIS A 143 -4.98 11.83 14.11
C HIS A 143 -3.49 11.50 13.99
N ARG A 144 -3.03 11.01 12.83
CA ARG A 144 -1.60 10.73 12.62
C ARG A 144 -0.76 11.95 12.98
N SER A 145 0.27 11.73 13.80
CA SER A 145 1.26 12.76 14.12
C SER A 145 2.07 13.09 12.89
N ILE A 146 2.42 14.36 12.72
CA ILE A 146 3.22 14.81 11.59
C ILE A 146 4.70 14.83 11.95
N THR A 147 5.54 14.40 11.03
CA THR A 147 6.97 14.66 11.00
C THR A 147 7.31 15.51 9.77
N GLY A 148 8.44 16.22 9.80
CA GLY A 148 8.93 16.95 8.65
C GLY A 148 9.63 16.03 7.64
N ALA A 149 10.02 16.54 6.48
CA ALA A 149 10.96 15.93 5.54
C ALA A 149 10.74 14.42 5.29
N LEU A 150 9.60 14.04 4.74
CA LEU A 150 9.25 12.64 4.44
C LEU A 150 9.93 12.14 3.15
N PRO A 151 10.32 10.85 3.08
CA PRO A 151 10.85 10.23 1.85
C PRO A 151 9.91 10.37 0.65
N GLN A 152 8.60 10.22 0.85
CA GLN A 152 7.57 10.38 -0.20
C GLN A 152 7.60 11.78 -0.83
N LEU A 153 8.07 12.77 -0.10
CA LEU A 153 8.24 14.14 -0.56
C LEU A 153 9.68 14.44 -1.03
N SER A 154 10.50 13.39 -1.26
CA SER A 154 11.93 13.54 -1.57
C SER A 154 12.67 14.41 -0.56
N PHE A 155 12.26 14.38 0.71
CA PHE A 155 12.77 15.19 1.82
C PHE A 155 12.63 16.70 1.62
N GLN A 156 11.81 17.14 0.67
CA GLN A 156 11.57 18.56 0.42
C GLN A 156 10.54 19.13 1.40
N SER A 157 10.70 20.41 1.71
CA SER A 157 9.74 21.14 2.54
C SER A 157 8.60 21.68 1.66
N HIS A 158 7.36 21.39 2.08
CA HIS A 158 6.14 21.88 1.46
C HIS A 158 5.26 22.58 2.49
N PRO A 159 4.33 23.46 2.08
CA PRO A 159 3.30 23.95 2.98
C PRO A 159 2.53 22.79 3.62
N LEU A 160 2.39 22.84 4.95
CA LEU A 160 1.91 21.72 5.75
C LEU A 160 0.56 21.17 5.27
N LYS A 161 -0.37 22.07 4.96
CA LYS A 161 -1.70 21.69 4.46
C LYS A 161 -1.61 20.90 3.15
N GLU A 162 -0.83 21.40 2.19
CA GLU A 162 -0.68 20.77 0.88
C GLU A 162 -0.02 19.39 0.99
N ALA A 163 1.02 19.29 1.83
CA ALA A 163 1.71 18.01 2.09
C ALA A 163 0.78 16.98 2.72
N THR A 164 0.03 17.36 3.77
CA THR A 164 -0.86 16.42 4.47
C THR A 164 -2.05 15.98 3.62
N GLU A 165 -2.62 16.89 2.81
CA GLU A 165 -3.67 16.56 1.86
C GLU A 165 -3.17 15.60 0.77
N ALA A 166 -1.98 15.84 0.20
CA ALA A 166 -1.38 14.97 -0.80
C ALA A 166 -1.07 13.58 -0.23
N ILE A 167 -0.48 13.51 0.95
CA ILE A 167 -0.17 12.22 1.61
C ILE A 167 -1.46 11.47 1.95
N ASN A 168 -2.49 12.12 2.49
CA ASN A 168 -3.77 11.47 2.74
C ASN A 168 -4.39 10.90 1.46
N ARG A 169 -4.31 11.63 0.36
CA ARG A 169 -4.87 11.23 -0.93
C ARG A 169 -4.13 10.06 -1.56
N GLU A 170 -2.79 10.02 -1.41
CA GLU A 170 -1.94 9.05 -2.09
C GLU A 170 -1.43 7.90 -1.17
N THR A 171 -1.90 7.81 0.04
CA THR A 171 -1.62 6.67 0.93
C THR A 171 -2.75 5.64 0.81
N LEU A 172 -2.41 4.36 0.60
CA LEU A 172 -3.38 3.25 0.51
C LEU A 172 -3.47 2.53 1.85
N ILE A 173 -4.64 2.57 2.49
CA ILE A 173 -4.90 1.87 3.76
C ILE A 173 -5.78 0.65 3.49
N VAL A 174 -5.20 -0.50 3.76
CA VAL A 174 -5.78 -1.82 3.50
C VAL A 174 -6.02 -2.53 4.82
N VAL A 175 -7.20 -3.08 5.01
CA VAL A 175 -7.54 -3.95 6.14
C VAL A 175 -7.74 -5.38 5.65
N MET A 176 -7.19 -6.37 6.39
CA MET A 176 -7.37 -7.77 6.03
C MET A 176 -8.55 -8.38 6.79
N LEU A 177 -9.40 -9.05 6.02
CA LEU A 177 -10.56 -9.80 6.50
C LEU A 177 -10.23 -11.29 6.44
N GLU A 178 -10.10 -11.92 7.60
CA GLU A 178 -9.52 -13.26 7.75
C GLU A 178 -10.40 -14.21 8.55
N THR A 179 -11.56 -13.72 9.03
CA THR A 179 -12.51 -14.48 9.84
C THR A 179 -13.94 -14.41 9.28
N PRO A 180 -14.82 -15.36 9.59
CA PRO A 180 -16.24 -15.24 9.26
C PRO A 180 -16.88 -13.96 9.80
N ALA A 181 -16.50 -13.50 11.01
CA ALA A 181 -16.99 -12.28 11.60
C ALA A 181 -16.58 -11.03 10.79
N ALA A 182 -15.34 -10.99 10.30
CA ALA A 182 -14.87 -9.92 9.41
C ALA A 182 -15.69 -9.86 8.11
N ILE A 183 -15.99 -11.03 7.52
CA ILE A 183 -16.82 -11.11 6.31
C ILE A 183 -18.26 -10.66 6.59
N ASP A 184 -18.82 -11.02 7.75
CA ASP A 184 -20.16 -10.58 8.14
C ASP A 184 -20.23 -9.07 8.35
N ASN A 185 -19.17 -8.46 8.84
CA ASN A 185 -19.05 -7.03 9.09
C ASN A 185 -18.44 -6.24 7.90
N ALA A 186 -18.23 -6.86 6.75
CA ALA A 186 -17.50 -6.25 5.62
C ALA A 186 -18.12 -4.90 5.17
N GLU A 187 -19.44 -4.77 5.19
CA GLU A 187 -20.11 -3.53 4.83
C GLU A 187 -19.83 -2.40 5.83
N GLU A 188 -19.91 -2.71 7.14
CA GLU A 188 -19.62 -1.71 8.19
C GLU A 188 -18.15 -1.29 8.14
N ILE A 189 -17.22 -2.24 7.92
CA ILE A 189 -15.79 -1.97 7.75
C ILE A 189 -15.55 -1.11 6.50
N ALA A 190 -16.18 -1.43 5.38
CA ALA A 190 -16.06 -0.66 4.14
C ALA A 190 -16.60 0.77 4.29
N SER A 191 -17.60 0.99 5.14
CA SER A 191 -18.18 2.31 5.39
C SER A 191 -17.24 3.29 6.11
N VAL A 192 -16.14 2.80 6.72
CA VAL A 192 -15.23 3.62 7.53
C VAL A 192 -14.45 4.60 6.64
N PRO A 193 -14.54 5.92 6.92
CA PRO A 193 -13.72 6.91 6.23
C PRO A 193 -12.23 6.68 6.51
N GLY A 194 -11.40 6.78 5.47
CA GLY A 194 -9.95 6.63 5.59
C GLY A 194 -9.43 5.21 5.36
N ILE A 195 -10.30 4.18 5.31
CA ILE A 195 -9.98 2.87 4.73
C ILE A 195 -10.18 2.95 3.21
N ASP A 196 -9.29 2.34 2.44
CA ASP A 196 -9.34 2.33 0.96
C ASP A 196 -9.65 0.96 0.39
N ALA A 197 -9.13 -0.12 0.98
CA ALA A 197 -9.30 -1.46 0.44
C ALA A 197 -9.56 -2.49 1.55
N LEU A 198 -10.35 -3.49 1.20
CA LEU A 198 -10.61 -4.69 2.00
C LEU A 198 -9.96 -5.89 1.31
N LEU A 199 -8.93 -6.46 1.92
CA LEU A 199 -8.16 -7.59 1.39
C LEU A 199 -8.57 -8.88 2.11
N ILE A 200 -9.06 -9.87 1.39
CA ILE A 200 -9.36 -11.18 1.99
C ILE A 200 -8.06 -11.96 2.15
N GLY A 201 -7.71 -12.33 3.40
CA GLY A 201 -6.66 -13.28 3.72
C GLY A 201 -7.20 -14.72 3.62
N THR A 202 -7.24 -15.25 2.38
CA THR A 202 -8.04 -16.44 2.08
C THR A 202 -7.58 -17.68 2.81
N ASN A 203 -6.28 -17.86 3.07
CA ASN A 203 -5.79 -19.03 3.82
C ASN A 203 -6.30 -19.03 5.26
N ASP A 204 -6.18 -17.91 5.96
CA ASP A 204 -6.63 -17.77 7.34
C ASP A 204 -8.16 -17.85 7.41
N LEU A 205 -8.86 -17.25 6.46
CA LEU A 205 -10.32 -17.38 6.37
C LEU A 205 -10.77 -18.84 6.20
N THR A 206 -10.09 -19.66 5.36
CA THR A 206 -10.42 -21.09 5.25
C THR A 206 -10.17 -21.83 6.56
N LEU A 207 -9.12 -21.49 7.29
CA LEU A 207 -8.78 -22.07 8.58
C LEU A 207 -9.86 -21.76 9.62
N GLU A 208 -10.25 -20.49 9.74
CA GLU A 208 -11.29 -20.00 10.65
C GLU A 208 -12.69 -20.55 10.32
N MET A 209 -12.96 -20.85 9.04
CA MET A 209 -14.18 -21.52 8.60
C MET A 209 -14.18 -23.04 8.82
N GLY A 210 -13.07 -23.64 9.30
CA GLY A 210 -12.94 -25.09 9.48
C GLY A 210 -12.82 -25.88 8.16
N ILE A 211 -12.40 -25.23 7.07
CA ILE A 211 -12.17 -25.81 5.74
C ILE A 211 -10.74 -25.49 5.24
N PRO A 212 -9.67 -25.83 6.01
CA PRO A 212 -8.33 -25.37 5.75
C PRO A 212 -7.82 -25.76 4.36
N GLY A 213 -7.40 -24.77 3.59
CA GLY A 213 -6.85 -24.95 2.24
C GLY A 213 -7.89 -25.15 1.13
N GLU A 214 -9.18 -25.22 1.45
CA GLU A 214 -10.25 -25.34 0.45
C GLU A 214 -10.57 -23.96 -0.20
N LEU A 215 -9.58 -23.37 -0.86
CA LEU A 215 -9.66 -22.01 -1.40
C LEU A 215 -10.77 -21.82 -2.45
N GLY A 216 -11.27 -22.89 -3.05
CA GLY A 216 -12.39 -22.88 -4.02
C GLY A 216 -13.74 -23.24 -3.41
N HIS A 217 -13.85 -23.38 -2.08
CA HIS A 217 -15.10 -23.74 -1.43
C HIS A 217 -16.19 -22.67 -1.64
N ALA A 218 -17.46 -23.10 -1.72
CA ALA A 218 -18.58 -22.18 -1.96
C ALA A 218 -18.69 -21.04 -0.93
N ASN A 219 -18.36 -21.30 0.34
CA ASN A 219 -18.34 -20.25 1.38
C ASN A 219 -17.31 -19.18 1.10
N ILE A 220 -16.16 -19.52 0.52
CA ILE A 220 -15.13 -18.56 0.13
C ILE A 220 -15.61 -17.71 -1.05
N MET A 221 -16.27 -18.34 -2.03
CA MET A 221 -16.92 -17.59 -3.12
C MET A 221 -17.91 -16.56 -2.57
N THR A 222 -18.80 -16.98 -1.68
CA THR A 222 -19.78 -16.08 -1.03
C THR A 222 -19.08 -14.95 -0.25
N ALA A 223 -17.94 -15.23 0.43
CA ALA A 223 -17.17 -14.22 1.11
C ALA A 223 -16.64 -13.16 0.13
N TYR A 224 -16.09 -13.57 -1.01
CA TYR A 224 -15.64 -12.63 -2.06
C TYR A 224 -16.79 -11.80 -2.62
N GLU A 225 -17.94 -12.41 -2.93
CA GLU A 225 -19.12 -11.69 -3.42
C GLU A 225 -19.59 -10.62 -2.42
N ARG A 226 -19.62 -10.95 -1.11
CA ARG A 226 -20.01 -10.00 -0.05
C ARG A 226 -19.03 -8.84 0.08
N VAL A 227 -17.73 -9.12 0.10
CA VAL A 227 -16.70 -8.08 0.22
C VAL A 227 -16.68 -7.19 -1.01
N VAL A 228 -16.83 -7.75 -2.22
CA VAL A 228 -16.93 -6.97 -3.45
C VAL A 228 -18.15 -6.03 -3.40
N ALA A 229 -19.32 -6.56 -3.06
CA ALA A 229 -20.54 -5.74 -2.94
C ALA A 229 -20.41 -4.62 -1.89
N ALA A 230 -19.78 -4.91 -0.73
CA ALA A 230 -19.49 -3.91 0.29
C ALA A 230 -18.53 -2.82 -0.23
N CYS A 231 -17.48 -3.22 -0.93
CA CYS A 231 -16.52 -2.30 -1.53
C CYS A 231 -17.17 -1.39 -2.59
N GLU A 232 -17.97 -1.96 -3.49
CA GLU A 232 -18.70 -1.19 -4.52
C GLU A 232 -19.62 -0.15 -3.89
N LYS A 233 -20.41 -0.56 -2.88
CA LYS A 233 -21.34 0.33 -2.19
C LYS A 233 -20.67 1.54 -1.54
N HIS A 234 -19.44 1.36 -1.03
CA HIS A 234 -18.71 2.38 -0.27
C HIS A 234 -17.51 2.96 -1.05
N SER A 235 -17.39 2.67 -2.36
CA SER A 235 -16.29 3.14 -3.22
C SER A 235 -14.91 2.74 -2.67
N LYS A 236 -14.78 1.49 -2.21
CA LYS A 236 -13.54 0.86 -1.76
C LYS A 236 -13.03 -0.15 -2.78
N PHE A 237 -11.81 -0.63 -2.58
CA PHE A 237 -11.17 -1.59 -3.49
C PHE A 237 -11.16 -3.00 -2.87
N PRO A 238 -11.78 -4.00 -3.52
CA PRO A 238 -11.71 -5.37 -3.04
C PRO A 238 -10.37 -6.00 -3.41
N GLY A 239 -9.77 -6.70 -2.44
CA GLY A 239 -8.46 -7.33 -2.56
C GLY A 239 -8.48 -8.83 -2.35
N MET A 240 -7.50 -9.52 -2.95
CA MET A 240 -7.28 -10.95 -2.86
C MET A 240 -5.85 -11.26 -2.41
N GLY A 241 -5.71 -12.03 -1.34
CA GLY A 241 -4.44 -12.58 -0.84
C GLY A 241 -4.55 -14.07 -0.54
N GLY A 242 -3.44 -14.80 -0.70
CA GLY A 242 -3.36 -16.22 -0.39
C GLY A 242 -3.85 -17.18 -1.48
N VAL A 243 -4.32 -16.68 -2.62
CA VAL A 243 -4.77 -17.51 -3.75
C VAL A 243 -3.78 -17.38 -4.90
N TYR A 244 -3.15 -18.50 -5.30
CA TYR A 244 -2.09 -18.52 -6.32
C TYR A 244 -2.37 -19.51 -7.46
N SER A 245 -3.45 -20.30 -7.39
CA SER A 245 -3.92 -21.13 -8.53
C SER A 245 -4.49 -20.22 -9.62
N PRO A 246 -4.03 -20.30 -10.88
CA PRO A 246 -4.51 -19.45 -11.97
C PRO A 246 -6.04 -19.45 -12.13
N ASP A 247 -6.66 -20.61 -12.03
CA ASP A 247 -8.11 -20.76 -12.23
C ASP A 247 -8.90 -20.06 -11.12
N LEU A 248 -8.48 -20.21 -9.85
CA LEU A 248 -9.11 -19.53 -8.74
C LEU A 248 -8.84 -18.01 -8.74
N MET A 249 -7.62 -17.60 -9.11
CA MET A 249 -7.32 -16.17 -9.31
C MET A 249 -8.24 -15.56 -10.35
N GLN A 250 -8.37 -16.21 -11.52
CA GLN A 250 -9.28 -15.76 -12.57
C GLN A 250 -10.72 -15.66 -12.07
N THR A 251 -11.16 -16.64 -11.28
CA THR A 251 -12.50 -16.66 -10.69
C THR A 251 -12.74 -15.44 -9.80
N TYR A 252 -11.87 -15.16 -8.83
CA TYR A 252 -12.06 -14.04 -7.90
C TYR A 252 -11.83 -12.68 -8.55
N ILE A 253 -10.95 -12.57 -9.54
CA ILE A 253 -10.83 -11.38 -10.39
C ILE A 253 -12.13 -11.12 -11.16
N SER A 254 -12.78 -12.18 -11.67
CA SER A 254 -14.05 -12.07 -12.38
C SER A 254 -15.20 -11.64 -11.46
N VAL A 255 -15.17 -12.05 -10.18
CA VAL A 255 -16.12 -11.56 -9.16
C VAL A 255 -15.94 -10.08 -8.86
N GLY A 256 -14.70 -9.54 -8.97
CA GLY A 256 -14.46 -8.11 -8.78
C GLY A 256 -13.19 -7.75 -8.03
N ALA A 257 -12.39 -8.73 -7.57
CA ALA A 257 -11.11 -8.43 -6.91
C ALA A 257 -10.18 -7.61 -7.84
N ARG A 258 -9.55 -6.57 -7.30
CA ARG A 258 -8.68 -5.65 -8.06
C ARG A 258 -7.29 -5.45 -7.45
N LEU A 259 -7.17 -5.47 -6.12
CA LEU A 259 -5.87 -5.42 -5.42
C LEU A 259 -5.39 -6.87 -5.21
N ILE A 260 -4.46 -7.33 -6.04
CA ILE A 260 -4.11 -8.74 -6.16
C ILE A 260 -2.70 -9.00 -5.61
N LEU A 261 -2.58 -9.79 -4.54
CA LEU A 261 -1.30 -10.35 -4.09
C LEU A 261 -1.02 -11.65 -4.89
N ALA A 262 -0.22 -11.52 -5.96
CA ALA A 262 -0.11 -12.56 -6.99
C ALA A 262 0.97 -13.62 -6.73
N GLY A 263 1.67 -13.54 -5.61
CA GLY A 263 2.72 -14.50 -5.22
C GLY A 263 3.70 -13.88 -4.25
N ASN A 264 4.81 -14.57 -4.00
CA ASN A 264 5.89 -14.09 -3.15
C ASN A 264 7.27 -14.53 -3.69
N ASP A 265 8.30 -13.81 -3.24
CA ASP A 265 9.68 -13.99 -3.65
C ASP A 265 10.21 -15.42 -3.43
N VAL A 266 9.87 -16.05 -2.31
CA VAL A 266 10.32 -17.42 -1.98
C VAL A 266 9.72 -18.43 -2.94
N SER A 267 8.42 -18.32 -3.23
CA SER A 267 7.72 -19.25 -4.13
C SER A 267 8.30 -19.16 -5.55
N PHE A 268 8.49 -17.95 -6.06
CA PHE A 268 9.07 -17.73 -7.38
C PHE A 268 10.49 -18.26 -7.49
N LEU A 269 11.32 -17.99 -6.46
CA LEU A 269 12.71 -18.49 -6.43
C LEU A 269 12.75 -20.02 -6.40
N LEU A 270 11.97 -20.66 -5.54
CA LEU A 270 11.91 -22.11 -5.41
C LEU A 270 11.40 -22.78 -6.69
N GLU A 271 10.35 -22.26 -7.28
CA GLU A 271 9.78 -22.81 -8.52
C GLU A 271 10.81 -22.76 -9.67
N SER A 272 11.36 -21.58 -9.93
CA SER A 272 12.34 -21.40 -11.02
C SER A 272 13.63 -22.19 -10.77
N ALA A 273 14.14 -22.23 -9.54
CA ALA A 273 15.33 -22.99 -9.18
C ALA A 273 15.12 -24.51 -9.35
N ARG A 274 13.95 -25.05 -8.93
CA ARG A 274 13.60 -26.48 -9.10
C ARG A 274 13.51 -26.83 -10.57
N GLN A 275 12.84 -26.01 -11.38
CA GLN A 275 12.73 -26.23 -12.83
C GLN A 275 14.11 -26.31 -13.50
N GLN A 276 15.02 -25.37 -13.16
CA GLN A 276 16.35 -25.33 -13.70
C GLN A 276 17.21 -26.52 -13.24
N ALA A 277 17.17 -26.87 -11.96
CA ALA A 277 17.89 -28.03 -11.44
C ALA A 277 17.44 -29.34 -12.13
N SER A 278 16.13 -29.55 -12.24
CA SER A 278 15.57 -30.73 -12.94
C SER A 278 15.98 -30.78 -14.41
N ARG A 279 15.96 -29.63 -15.09
CA ARG A 279 16.43 -29.53 -16.51
C ARG A 279 17.88 -29.94 -16.65
N VAL A 280 18.78 -29.45 -15.80
CA VAL A 280 20.22 -29.76 -15.89
C VAL A 280 20.48 -31.23 -15.53
N HIS A 281 19.84 -31.77 -14.47
CA HIS A 281 19.97 -33.19 -14.14
C HIS A 281 19.51 -34.11 -15.29
N GLY A 282 18.44 -33.74 -16.02
CA GLY A 282 17.95 -34.50 -17.17
C GLY A 282 18.83 -34.42 -18.41
N MET A 283 19.90 -33.62 -18.45
CA MET A 283 20.85 -33.57 -19.59
C MET A 283 21.85 -34.73 -19.61
N LEU A 284 21.95 -35.51 -18.53
CA LEU A 284 22.82 -36.69 -18.43
C LEU A 284 22.11 -38.02 -18.72
N THR A 285 20.80 -37.99 -18.93
CA THR A 285 19.96 -39.13 -19.30
C THR A 285 19.58 -39.07 -20.78
#